data_7769041e67d9c4cea3d0412e8da408ed
#
_entry.id   7769041e67d9c4cea3d0412e8da408ed
#
_cell.length_a   1.000
_cell.length_b   1.000
_cell.length_c   1.000
_cell.angle_alpha   90.00
_cell.angle_beta   90.00
_cell.angle_gamma   90.00
#
_symmetry.space_group_name_H-M   'P 1'
#
loop_
_entity.id
_entity.type
_entity.pdbx_description
1 polymer ?
#
loop_
_entity_poly.entity_id
_entity_poly.type
_entity_poly.pdbx_seq_one_letter_code
_entity_poly.pdbx_strand_id
1 'polypeptide(L)'
;HAREQAARRRREAAARRERAWVVARQIAEFLREKYRPTRIVAFGSIVHPEVFGLHSDIDIAVDGIPWPDYLRAWNDVEERFPEFKVDLIDVGIVSPEMREWIDREGQEL
;
A
#
# COMPACT_ATOMS: atom_id res chain seq x y z
N HIS A 1 -26.13 20.85 5.74
CA HIS A 1 -25.39 20.77 6.98
C HIS A 1 -24.64 19.45 7.10
N ALA A 2 -25.33 18.39 7.54
CA ALA A 2 -24.75 17.05 7.61
C ALA A 2 -24.34 16.52 6.24
N ARG A 3 -25.09 16.82 5.19
CA ARG A 3 -24.78 16.45 3.82
C ARG A 3 -23.51 17.15 3.31
N GLU A 4 -23.31 18.40 3.67
CA GLU A 4 -22.13 19.17 3.30
C GLU A 4 -20.87 18.58 3.95
N GLN A 5 -20.97 18.21 5.22
CA GLN A 5 -19.87 17.56 5.94
C GLN A 5 -19.55 16.20 5.36
N ALA A 6 -20.56 15.39 5.03
CA ALA A 6 -20.35 14.09 4.41
C ALA A 6 -19.71 14.24 3.03
N ALA A 7 -20.16 15.21 2.23
CA ALA A 7 -19.57 15.47 0.92
C ALA A 7 -18.12 15.94 1.03
N ARG A 8 -17.82 16.77 2.02
CA ARG A 8 -16.45 17.23 2.29
C ARG A 8 -15.53 16.03 2.64
N ARG A 9 -16.00 15.16 3.54
CA ARG A 9 -15.22 13.98 3.92
C ARG A 9 -14.94 13.06 2.73
N ARG A 10 -15.93 12.89 1.85
CA ARG A 10 -15.75 12.09 0.64
C ARG A 10 -14.70 12.70 -0.29
N ARG A 11 -14.73 14.02 -0.47
CA ARG A 11 -13.74 14.72 -1.28
C ARG A 11 -12.34 14.62 -0.68
N GLU A 12 -12.23 14.80 0.63
CA GLU A 12 -10.95 14.68 1.34
C GLU A 12 -10.41 13.26 1.27
N ALA A 13 -11.28 12.25 1.43
CA ALA A 13 -10.87 10.85 1.31
C ALA A 13 -10.42 10.52 -0.11
N ALA A 14 -11.11 11.03 -1.12
CA ALA A 14 -10.73 10.82 -2.52
C ALA A 14 -9.38 11.47 -2.83
N ALA A 15 -9.16 12.70 -2.37
CA ALA A 15 -7.88 13.39 -2.54
C ALA A 15 -6.76 12.65 -1.80
N ARG A 16 -7.04 12.16 -0.60
CA ARG A 16 -6.06 11.39 0.16
C ARG A 16 -5.71 10.09 -0.56
N ARG A 17 -6.69 9.43 -1.16
CA ARG A 17 -6.46 8.22 -1.93
C ARG A 17 -5.58 8.47 -3.17
N GLU A 18 -5.82 9.56 -3.89
CA GLU A 18 -4.95 9.95 -5.03
C GLU A 18 -3.51 10.16 -4.57
N ARG A 19 -3.32 10.82 -3.44
CA ARG A 19 -2.00 11.01 -2.85
C ARG A 19 -1.39 9.67 -2.43
N ALA A 20 -2.18 8.79 -1.84
CA ALA A 20 -1.73 7.45 -1.45
C ALA A 20 -1.21 6.65 -2.66
N TRP A 21 -1.88 6.74 -3.81
CA TRP A 21 -1.40 6.10 -5.03
C TRP A 21 -0.06 6.66 -5.50
N VAL A 22 0.12 7.97 -5.42
CA VAL A 22 1.41 8.59 -5.76
C VAL A 22 2.51 8.04 -4.85
N VAL A 23 2.26 8.01 -3.54
CA VAL A 23 3.23 7.49 -2.56
C VAL A 23 3.48 6.00 -2.78
N ALA A 24 2.44 5.21 -3.04
CA ALA A 24 2.61 3.78 -3.31
C ALA A 24 3.52 3.52 -4.52
N ARG A 25 3.35 4.29 -5.58
CA ARG A 25 4.22 4.18 -6.76
C ARG A 25 5.66 4.60 -6.46
N GLN A 26 5.84 5.63 -5.64
CA GLN A 26 7.18 6.04 -5.21
C GLN A 26 7.85 4.97 -4.35
N ILE A 27 7.11 4.33 -3.47
CA ILE A 27 7.58 3.20 -2.67
C ILE A 27 8.03 2.06 -3.58
N ALA A 28 7.20 1.71 -4.57
CA ALA A 28 7.53 0.64 -5.51
C ALA A 28 8.82 0.94 -6.28
N GLU A 29 8.99 2.17 -6.75
CA GLU A 29 10.20 2.59 -7.45
C GLU A 29 11.44 2.47 -6.54
N PHE A 30 11.34 2.94 -5.30
CA PHE A 30 12.40 2.81 -4.32
C PHE A 30 12.76 1.35 -4.05
N LEU A 31 11.77 0.50 -3.86
CA LEU A 31 11.99 -0.93 -3.59
C LEU A 31 12.64 -1.63 -4.79
N ARG A 32 12.24 -1.30 -6.02
CA ARG A 32 12.85 -1.89 -7.22
C ARG A 32 14.32 -1.53 -7.33
N GLU A 33 14.66 -0.29 -7.07
CA GLU A 33 16.05 0.17 -7.19
C GLU A 33 16.95 -0.48 -6.14
N LYS A 34 16.51 -0.55 -4.92
CA LYS A 34 17.35 -0.99 -3.80
C LYS A 34 17.30 -2.49 -3.55
N TYR A 35 16.12 -3.10 -3.63
CA TYR A 35 15.91 -4.49 -3.20
C TYR A 35 15.55 -5.44 -4.33
N ARG A 36 15.15 -4.94 -5.47
CA ARG A 36 14.85 -5.72 -6.69
C ARG A 36 13.87 -6.89 -6.47
N PRO A 37 12.70 -6.64 -5.86
CA PRO A 37 11.70 -7.69 -5.73
C PRO A 37 11.21 -8.16 -7.09
N THR A 38 10.70 -9.40 -7.13
CA THR A 38 10.12 -9.95 -8.35
C THR A 38 8.71 -9.45 -8.58
N ARG A 39 8.02 -9.01 -7.53
CA ARG A 39 6.64 -8.54 -7.61
C ARG A 39 6.35 -7.52 -6.53
N ILE A 40 5.62 -6.45 -6.86
CA ILE A 40 5.12 -5.45 -5.93
C ILE A 40 3.66 -5.19 -6.26
N VAL A 41 2.78 -5.32 -5.27
CA VAL A 41 1.33 -5.21 -5.44
C VAL A 41 0.73 -4.31 -4.36
N ALA A 42 -0.06 -3.33 -4.77
CA ALA A 42 -0.91 -2.59 -3.84
C ALA A 42 -2.20 -3.38 -3.63
N PHE A 43 -2.67 -3.49 -2.41
CA PHE A 43 -3.90 -4.21 -2.10
C PHE A 43 -4.62 -3.56 -0.93
N GLY A 44 -5.72 -4.17 -0.48
CA GLY A 44 -6.49 -3.63 0.63
C GLY A 44 -7.32 -2.41 0.23
N SER A 45 -7.49 -1.48 1.17
CA SER A 45 -8.42 -0.37 0.98
C SER A 45 -8.06 0.57 -0.18
N ILE A 46 -6.78 0.71 -0.51
CA ILE A 46 -6.35 1.62 -1.58
C ILE A 46 -6.95 1.26 -2.95
N VAL A 47 -7.19 -0.03 -3.19
CA VAL A 47 -7.77 -0.48 -4.47
C VAL A 47 -9.30 -0.34 -4.53
N HIS A 48 -9.92 0.08 -3.43
CA HIS A 48 -11.37 0.23 -3.32
C HIS A 48 -11.72 1.68 -2.96
N PRO A 49 -12.11 2.52 -3.95
CA PRO A 49 -12.39 3.95 -3.71
C PRO A 49 -13.44 4.19 -2.61
N GLU A 50 -14.44 3.31 -2.51
CA GLU A 50 -15.52 3.42 -1.55
C GLU A 50 -15.11 3.05 -0.13
N VAL A 51 -13.97 2.37 0.03
CA VAL A 51 -13.47 1.91 1.33
C VAL A 51 -12.36 2.82 1.88
N PHE A 52 -11.49 3.35 1.00
CA PHE A 52 -10.36 4.18 1.43
C PHE A 52 -10.86 5.48 2.05
N GLY A 53 -10.48 5.71 3.29
CA GLY A 53 -10.94 6.85 4.07
C GLY A 53 -9.80 7.70 4.64
N LEU A 54 -10.17 8.60 5.55
CA LEU A 54 -9.25 9.56 6.14
C LEU A 54 -8.16 8.93 7.01
N HIS A 55 -8.36 7.69 7.43
CA HIS A 55 -7.42 6.98 8.31
C HIS A 55 -6.90 5.68 7.71
N SER A 56 -7.17 5.45 6.42
CA SER A 56 -6.72 4.22 5.76
C SER A 56 -5.20 4.23 5.56
N ASP A 57 -4.61 3.04 5.65
CA ASP A 57 -3.18 2.81 5.45
C ASP A 57 -2.91 2.38 4.00
N ILE A 58 -1.64 2.31 3.64
CA ILE A 58 -1.20 1.76 2.35
C ILE A 58 -0.71 0.34 2.61
N ASP A 59 -1.33 -0.64 1.96
CA ASP A 59 -0.92 -2.05 2.04
C ASP A 59 -0.21 -2.43 0.75
N ILE A 60 1.04 -2.87 0.88
CA ILE A 60 1.88 -3.29 -0.26
C ILE A 60 2.43 -4.67 0.02
N ALA A 61 2.21 -5.58 -0.92
CA ALA A 61 2.77 -6.92 -0.88
C ALA A 61 3.98 -6.98 -1.82
N VAL A 62 5.05 -7.60 -1.34
CA VAL A 62 6.27 -7.82 -2.13
C VAL A 62 6.61 -9.29 -2.16
N ASP A 63 7.22 -9.73 -3.26
CA ASP A 63 7.77 -11.07 -3.41
C ASP A 63 9.23 -10.95 -3.85
N GLY A 64 10.06 -11.88 -3.40
CA GLY A 64 11.45 -11.95 -3.82
C GLY A 64 12.42 -11.05 -3.05
N ILE A 65 12.04 -10.58 -1.86
CA ILE A 65 12.99 -9.92 -0.94
C ILE A 65 13.30 -10.90 0.18
N PRO A 66 14.51 -11.47 0.22
CA PRO A 66 14.85 -12.43 1.26
C PRO A 66 15.02 -11.76 2.63
N TRP A 67 14.82 -12.52 3.70
CA TRP A 67 15.24 -12.13 5.04
C TRP A 67 16.77 -12.11 5.12
N PRO A 68 17.41 -11.19 5.76
CA PRO A 68 16.90 -10.05 6.56
C PRO A 68 16.60 -8.78 5.75
N ASP A 69 16.79 -8.78 4.43
CA ASP A 69 16.59 -7.60 3.60
C ASP A 69 15.16 -7.07 3.66
N TYR A 70 14.18 -7.97 3.81
CA TYR A 70 12.78 -7.57 3.97
C TYR A 70 12.58 -6.63 5.18
N LEU A 71 13.22 -6.91 6.30
CA LEU A 71 13.12 -6.05 7.50
C LEU A 71 13.74 -4.68 7.26
N ARG A 72 14.88 -4.64 6.55
CA ARG A 72 15.50 -3.38 6.17
C ARG A 72 14.62 -2.58 5.22
N ALA A 73 14.00 -3.26 4.27
CA ALA A 73 13.09 -2.65 3.31
C ALA A 73 11.90 -2.01 4.02
N TRP A 74 11.30 -2.71 4.96
CA TRP A 74 10.19 -2.17 5.75
C TRP A 74 10.62 -0.92 6.52
N ASN A 75 11.75 -0.99 7.20
CA ASN A 75 12.29 0.16 7.94
C ASN A 75 12.59 1.34 7.02
N ASP A 76 13.20 1.11 5.87
CA ASP A 76 13.49 2.15 4.89
C ASP A 76 12.22 2.83 4.40
N VAL A 77 11.18 2.07 4.14
CA VAL A 77 9.88 2.60 3.69
C VAL A 77 9.26 3.48 4.77
N GLU A 78 9.27 3.04 6.02
CA GLU A 78 8.74 3.84 7.13
C GLU A 78 9.49 5.17 7.29
N GLU A 79 10.81 5.14 7.19
CA GLU A 79 11.63 6.34 7.32
C GLU A 79 11.49 7.31 6.16
N ARG A 80 11.41 6.79 4.93
CA ARG A 80 11.37 7.62 3.72
C ARG A 80 9.99 8.15 3.39
N PHE A 81 8.94 7.43 3.78
CA PHE A 81 7.57 7.76 3.41
C PHE A 81 6.67 7.87 4.64
N PRO A 82 6.96 8.85 5.53
CA PRO A 82 6.21 8.94 6.79
C PRO A 82 4.80 9.52 6.65
N GLU A 83 4.42 9.99 5.47
CA GLU A 83 3.11 10.59 5.22
C GLU A 83 1.95 9.63 5.48
N PHE A 84 2.15 8.34 5.20
CA PHE A 84 1.17 7.29 5.44
C PHE A 84 1.79 6.17 6.27
N LYS A 85 0.95 5.50 7.05
CA LYS A 85 1.35 4.22 7.60
C LYS A 85 1.34 3.21 6.44
N VAL A 86 2.44 2.48 6.29
CA VAL A 86 2.61 1.49 5.23
C VAL A 86 2.79 0.12 5.85
N ASP A 87 1.92 -0.82 5.49
CA ASP A 87 2.08 -2.22 5.84
C ASP A 87 2.73 -2.94 4.66
N LEU A 88 3.97 -3.34 4.85
CA LEU A 88 4.73 -4.09 3.85
C LEU A 88 4.63 -5.57 4.16
N ILE A 89 4.01 -6.33 3.26
CA ILE A 89 3.72 -7.75 3.46
C ILE A 89 4.62 -8.59 2.55
N ASP A 90 5.22 -9.64 3.13
CA ASP A 90 5.97 -10.61 2.35
C ASP A 90 5.02 -11.70 1.84
N VAL A 91 4.80 -11.75 0.54
CA VAL A 91 3.91 -12.74 -0.09
C VAL A 91 4.36 -14.17 0.20
N GLY A 92 5.65 -14.39 0.40
CA GLY A 92 6.20 -15.72 0.66
C GLY A 92 5.76 -16.35 1.98
N ILE A 93 5.26 -15.54 2.93
CA ILE A 93 4.91 -16.05 4.27
C ILE A 93 3.44 -15.85 4.64
N VAL A 94 2.63 -15.28 3.76
CA VAL A 94 1.20 -15.12 4.04
C VAL A 94 0.45 -16.45 3.81
N SER A 95 -0.76 -16.55 4.40
CA SER A 95 -1.60 -17.73 4.19
C SER A 95 -2.01 -17.87 2.71
N PRO A 96 -2.36 -19.09 2.27
CA PRO A 96 -2.88 -19.27 0.89
C PRO A 96 -4.10 -18.40 0.60
N GLU A 97 -4.99 -18.19 1.57
CA GLU A 97 -6.18 -17.36 1.43
C GLU A 97 -5.81 -15.89 1.20
N MET A 98 -4.85 -15.38 1.96
CA MET A 98 -4.35 -14.02 1.80
C MET A 98 -3.68 -13.84 0.44
N ARG A 99 -2.88 -14.82 0.03
CA ARG A 99 -2.20 -14.80 -1.27
C ARG A 99 -3.20 -14.77 -2.42
N GLU A 100 -4.24 -15.60 -2.33
CA GLU A 100 -5.31 -15.61 -3.33
C GLU A 100 -6.03 -14.25 -3.38
N TRP A 101 -6.31 -13.67 -2.23
CA TRP A 101 -6.94 -12.35 -2.16
C TRP A 101 -6.06 -11.28 -2.80
N ILE A 102 -4.76 -11.26 -2.48
CA ILE A 102 -3.81 -10.32 -3.08
C ILE A 102 -3.76 -10.49 -4.61
N ASP A 103 -3.72 -11.74 -5.08
CA ASP A 103 -3.69 -12.04 -6.53
C ASP A 103 -4.96 -11.57 -7.24
N ARG A 104 -6.12 -11.72 -6.60
CA ARG A 104 -7.40 -11.37 -7.20
C ARG A 104 -7.72 -9.88 -7.14
N GLU A 105 -7.46 -9.24 -5.99
CA GLU A 105 -7.89 -7.86 -5.74
C GLU A 105 -6.76 -6.84 -5.90
N GLY A 106 -5.51 -7.29 -5.85
CA GLY A 106 -4.37 -6.40 -5.88
C GLY A 106 -4.11 -5.76 -7.23
N GLN A 107 -3.42 -4.63 -7.21
CA GLN A 107 -2.98 -3.94 -8.41
C GLN A 107 -1.45 -3.93 -8.44
N GLU A 108 -0.89 -4.45 -9.52
CA GLU A 108 0.57 -4.45 -9.72
C GLU A 108 1.10 -3.01 -9.81
N LEU A 109 2.21 -2.76 -9.13
CA LEU A 109 2.85 -1.45 -9.12
C LEU A 109 4.08 -1.35 -10.02
#